data_0b8456097a42371ae918f2b683dccda5
#
_entry.id   0b8456097a42371ae918f2b683dccda5
#
_cell.length_a   1.000
_cell.length_b   1.000
_cell.length_c   1.000
_cell.angle_alpha   90.00
_cell.angle_beta   90.00
_cell.angle_gamma   90.00
#
_symmetry.space_group_name_H-M   'P 1'
#
loop_
_entity.id
_entity.type
_entity.pdbx_description
1 polymer ?
#
loop_
_entity_poly.entity_id
_entity_poly.type
_entity_poly.pdbx_seq_one_letter_code
_entity_poly.pdbx_strand_id
1 'polypeptide(L)'
;SMLRLDTRFLSGFPEALSRHGPLLEEARRRLLAKRGEPGSMLGWMDLPEDTETLREVRRYREANPWVEDFVLIGIGGSALGPKALEAAFNESGVRFHYLDHVEPEPTLRLLRTLDPRKTLVNAVSKSGSTAETLAGLAVFLKWLKAHLGEDWRRHLVVTTDPKEGPLRAFAEREGLKAFAIPKEVGGRFSALSPVGLLPLAFAGADLDALLMGARKANETALAPLEESLPLKTALLLPLHRHHLRLKARDRGQVL
;
A
#
# COMPACT_ATOMS: atom_id res chain seq x y z
N SER A 1 -5.89 19.52 15.38
CA SER A 1 -6.02 18.27 14.63
C SER A 1 -6.34 18.60 13.18
N MET A 2 -5.62 17.96 12.24
CA MET A 2 -5.81 18.21 10.80
C MET A 2 -7.14 17.67 10.27
N LEU A 3 -7.76 16.71 10.97
CA LEU A 3 -9.02 16.11 10.60
C LEU A 3 -10.08 16.41 11.67
N ARG A 4 -11.29 16.71 11.23
CA ARG A 4 -12.42 16.98 12.10
C ARG A 4 -13.63 16.17 11.62
N LEU A 5 -14.33 15.52 12.55
CA LEU A 5 -15.60 14.88 12.29
C LEU A 5 -16.74 15.88 12.56
N ASP A 6 -17.51 16.20 11.54
CA ASP A 6 -18.70 17.02 11.66
C ASP A 6 -19.95 16.15 11.60
N THR A 7 -20.66 16.07 12.70
CA THR A 7 -21.86 15.23 12.86
C THR A 7 -23.14 16.07 13.00
N ARG A 8 -23.09 17.38 12.74
CA ARG A 8 -24.24 18.30 12.95
C ARG A 8 -25.51 17.88 12.20
N PHE A 9 -25.35 17.24 11.06
CA PHE A 9 -26.46 16.79 10.23
C PHE A 9 -26.86 15.32 10.45
N LEU A 10 -26.25 14.65 11.42
CA LEU A 10 -26.55 13.27 11.77
C LEU A 10 -27.28 13.24 13.13
N SER A 11 -28.61 13.28 13.07
CA SER A 11 -29.44 13.16 14.27
C SER A 11 -29.21 11.81 14.95
N GLY A 12 -29.18 11.80 16.28
CA GLY A 12 -28.99 10.58 17.08
C GLY A 12 -27.54 10.11 17.21
N PHE A 13 -26.56 10.85 16.68
CA PHE A 13 -25.16 10.47 16.84
C PHE A 13 -24.67 10.53 18.30
N PRO A 14 -24.95 11.56 19.09
CA PRO A 14 -24.59 11.60 20.52
C PRO A 14 -25.17 10.44 21.33
N GLU A 15 -26.44 10.12 21.13
CA GLU A 15 -27.12 9.02 21.80
C GLU A 15 -26.53 7.65 21.38
N ALA A 16 -26.23 7.49 20.08
CA ALA A 16 -25.58 6.28 19.58
C ALA A 16 -24.18 6.13 20.12
N LEU A 17 -23.43 7.22 20.21
CA LEU A 17 -22.08 7.21 20.78
C LEU A 17 -22.12 6.84 22.26
N SER A 18 -23.06 7.38 23.01
CA SER A 18 -23.29 7.02 24.43
C SER A 18 -23.66 5.54 24.58
N ARG A 19 -24.59 5.06 23.77
CA ARG A 19 -25.10 3.66 23.83
C ARG A 19 -24.03 2.65 23.41
N HIS A 20 -23.26 2.91 22.36
CA HIS A 20 -22.32 1.97 21.77
C HIS A 20 -20.85 2.24 22.13
N GLY A 21 -20.59 3.32 22.86
CA GLY A 21 -19.24 3.68 23.32
C GLY A 21 -18.52 2.55 24.04
N PRO A 22 -19.14 1.88 25.03
CA PRO A 22 -18.52 0.75 25.73
C PRO A 22 -18.11 -0.40 24.77
N LEU A 23 -18.93 -0.69 23.76
CA LEU A 23 -18.64 -1.70 22.76
C LEU A 23 -17.43 -1.30 21.86
N LEU A 24 -17.39 -0.04 21.47
CA LEU A 24 -16.26 0.49 20.67
C LEU A 24 -14.96 0.47 21.45
N GLU A 25 -15.02 0.84 22.72
CA GLU A 25 -13.82 0.81 23.58
C GLU A 25 -13.35 -0.63 23.85
N GLU A 26 -14.27 -1.57 23.99
CA GLU A 26 -13.94 -2.99 24.07
C GLU A 26 -13.31 -3.50 22.76
N ALA A 27 -13.85 -3.11 21.61
CA ALA A 27 -13.27 -3.44 20.30
C ALA A 27 -11.86 -2.87 20.15
N ARG A 28 -11.63 -1.64 20.60
CA ARG A 28 -10.31 -1.01 20.65
C ARG A 28 -9.34 -1.82 21.50
N ARG A 29 -9.73 -2.18 22.71
CA ARG A 29 -8.87 -2.98 23.62
C ARG A 29 -8.51 -4.33 23.01
N ARG A 30 -9.46 -5.01 22.38
CA ARG A 30 -9.22 -6.27 21.68
C ARG A 30 -8.26 -6.12 20.49
N LEU A 31 -8.39 -5.04 19.72
CA LEU A 31 -7.49 -4.72 18.64
C LEU A 31 -6.06 -4.53 19.15
N LEU A 32 -5.89 -3.70 20.18
CA LEU A 32 -4.59 -3.44 20.79
C LEU A 32 -3.96 -4.70 21.40
N ALA A 33 -4.76 -5.55 22.03
CA ALA A 33 -4.28 -6.82 22.60
C ALA A 33 -3.75 -7.78 21.52
N LYS A 34 -4.32 -7.73 20.31
CA LYS A 34 -3.87 -8.56 19.18
C LYS A 34 -2.70 -7.98 18.39
N ARG A 35 -2.36 -6.71 18.62
CA ARG A 35 -1.22 -6.09 17.94
C ARG A 35 0.07 -6.81 18.29
N GLY A 36 0.85 -7.19 17.30
CA GLY A 36 2.08 -7.95 17.47
C GLY A 36 1.92 -9.47 17.63
N GLU A 37 0.68 -9.99 17.73
CA GLU A 37 0.44 -11.44 17.71
C GLU A 37 0.66 -12.00 16.30
N PRO A 38 1.38 -13.15 16.16
CA PRO A 38 1.52 -13.84 14.90
C PRO A 38 0.15 -14.19 14.29
N GLY A 39 -0.03 -13.90 13.00
CA GLY A 39 -1.29 -14.15 12.30
C GLY A 39 -2.38 -13.12 12.53
N SER A 40 -2.13 -12.09 13.34
CA SER A 40 -3.10 -11.01 13.58
C SER A 40 -3.38 -10.16 12.34
N MET A 41 -2.44 -10.09 11.41
CA MET A 41 -2.47 -9.23 10.23
C MET A 41 -2.58 -7.74 10.56
N LEU A 42 -2.09 -7.32 11.72
CA LEU A 42 -2.12 -5.93 12.20
C LEU A 42 -0.77 -5.22 12.05
N GLY A 43 0.22 -5.84 11.43
CA GLY A 43 1.55 -5.27 11.24
C GLY A 43 1.57 -3.95 10.46
N TRP A 44 0.51 -3.63 9.72
CA TRP A 44 0.36 -2.34 9.05
C TRP A 44 0.35 -1.15 10.02
N MET A 45 -0.04 -1.38 11.28
CA MET A 45 -0.05 -0.35 12.33
C MET A 45 1.37 0.04 12.77
N ASP A 46 2.36 -0.83 12.53
CA ASP A 46 3.75 -0.62 12.93
C ASP A 46 4.61 -0.04 11.79
N LEU A 47 4.11 -0.07 10.55
CA LEU A 47 4.84 0.43 9.37
C LEU A 47 5.33 1.88 9.50
N PRO A 48 4.58 2.82 10.09
CA PRO A 48 5.06 4.19 10.25
C PRO A 48 6.32 4.33 11.12
N GLU A 49 6.62 3.34 11.97
CA GLU A 49 7.78 3.31 12.86
C GLU A 49 9.00 2.57 12.27
N ASP A 50 8.86 1.96 11.10
CA ASP A 50 9.92 1.20 10.45
C ASP A 50 10.95 2.11 9.78
N THR A 51 11.87 2.62 10.59
CA THR A 51 12.96 3.50 10.14
C THR A 51 14.03 2.76 9.35
N GLU A 52 14.15 1.44 9.51
CA GLU A 52 15.13 0.63 8.78
C GLU A 52 14.72 0.50 7.32
N THR A 53 13.48 0.13 7.05
CA THR A 53 12.91 0.11 5.69
C THR A 53 13.03 1.47 5.01
N LEU A 54 12.74 2.56 5.72
CA LEU A 54 12.88 3.92 5.18
C LEU A 54 14.33 4.20 4.73
N ARG A 55 15.31 3.86 5.55
CA ARG A 55 16.74 4.03 5.22
C ARG A 55 17.16 3.16 4.03
N GLU A 56 16.69 1.92 3.97
CA GLU A 56 16.98 0.99 2.89
C GLU A 56 16.44 1.50 1.55
N VAL A 57 15.19 1.95 1.52
CA VAL A 57 14.53 2.51 0.35
C VAL A 57 15.27 3.77 -0.16
N ARG A 58 15.66 4.66 0.74
CA ARG A 58 16.43 5.88 0.39
C ARG A 58 17.78 5.55 -0.21
N ARG A 59 18.55 4.69 0.42
CA ARG A 59 19.85 4.25 -0.11
C ARG A 59 19.72 3.65 -1.50
N TYR A 60 18.68 2.87 -1.71
CA TYR A 60 18.44 2.28 -3.03
C TYR A 60 18.11 3.35 -4.07
N ARG A 61 17.27 4.33 -3.74
CA ARG A 61 16.99 5.47 -4.62
C ARG A 61 18.26 6.27 -4.94
N GLU A 62 19.05 6.60 -3.93
CA GLU A 62 20.32 7.34 -4.08
C GLU A 62 21.34 6.60 -4.96
N ALA A 63 21.40 5.28 -4.84
CA ALA A 63 22.26 4.43 -5.66
C ALA A 63 21.80 4.29 -7.12
N ASN A 64 20.58 4.70 -7.45
CA ASN A 64 19.98 4.53 -8.77
C ASN A 64 19.45 5.86 -9.34
N PRO A 65 20.29 6.92 -9.45
CA PRO A 65 19.87 8.24 -9.95
C PRO A 65 19.55 8.24 -11.45
N TRP A 66 19.97 7.20 -12.17
CA TRP A 66 19.79 7.02 -13.61
C TRP A 66 18.38 6.65 -14.04
N VAL A 67 17.48 6.33 -13.09
CA VAL A 67 16.11 5.91 -13.37
C VAL A 67 15.27 7.10 -13.86
N GLU A 68 14.78 7.00 -15.08
CA GLU A 68 13.81 7.93 -15.67
C GLU A 68 12.41 7.32 -15.81
N ASP A 69 12.34 5.98 -15.95
CA ASP A 69 11.09 5.23 -16.01
C ASP A 69 11.06 4.16 -14.90
N PHE A 70 10.01 4.18 -14.11
CA PHE A 70 9.75 3.21 -13.07
C PHE A 70 8.54 2.36 -13.45
N VAL A 71 8.75 1.07 -13.68
CA VAL A 71 7.69 0.12 -14.01
C VAL A 71 7.36 -0.71 -12.79
N LEU A 72 6.14 -0.61 -12.29
CA LEU A 72 5.64 -1.45 -11.21
C LEU A 72 4.75 -2.55 -11.82
N ILE A 73 5.13 -3.81 -11.58
CA ILE A 73 4.34 -4.99 -11.96
C ILE A 73 3.70 -5.55 -10.70
N GLY A 74 2.39 -5.44 -10.57
CA GLY A 74 1.66 -5.89 -9.39
C GLY A 74 0.16 -5.70 -9.52
N ILE A 75 -0.62 -6.51 -8.81
CA ILE A 75 -2.07 -6.54 -8.89
C ILE A 75 -2.69 -6.11 -7.55
N GLY A 76 -3.83 -5.45 -7.62
CA GLY A 76 -4.62 -5.08 -6.44
C GLY A 76 -3.85 -4.21 -5.45
N GLY A 77 -3.70 -4.64 -4.21
CA GLY A 77 -2.99 -3.91 -3.16
C GLY A 77 -1.51 -3.64 -3.45
N SER A 78 -0.89 -4.43 -4.33
CA SER A 78 0.49 -4.21 -4.78
C SER A 78 0.65 -3.05 -5.77
N ALA A 79 -0.43 -2.57 -6.37
CA ALA A 79 -0.41 -1.48 -7.34
C ALA A 79 -1.25 -0.27 -6.91
N LEU A 80 -2.43 -0.48 -6.34
CA LEU A 80 -3.40 0.60 -6.09
C LEU A 80 -2.91 1.64 -5.07
N GLY A 81 -2.29 1.19 -3.97
CA GLY A 81 -1.70 2.08 -2.98
C GLY A 81 -0.56 2.93 -3.55
N PRO A 82 0.46 2.30 -4.15
CA PRO A 82 1.54 3.02 -4.86
C PRO A 82 1.03 4.01 -5.90
N LYS A 83 0.08 3.61 -6.73
CA LYS A 83 -0.52 4.43 -7.78
C LYS A 83 -1.20 5.68 -7.23
N ALA A 84 -1.98 5.53 -6.15
CA ALA A 84 -2.67 6.64 -5.51
C ALA A 84 -1.69 7.63 -4.86
N LEU A 85 -0.67 7.11 -4.18
CA LEU A 85 0.34 7.94 -3.51
C LEU A 85 1.26 8.63 -4.52
N GLU A 86 1.69 7.92 -5.57
CA GLU A 86 2.51 8.49 -6.64
C GLU A 86 1.76 9.63 -7.33
N ALA A 87 0.50 9.45 -7.68
CA ALA A 87 -0.32 10.49 -8.30
C ALA A 87 -0.48 11.75 -7.42
N ALA A 88 -0.41 11.58 -6.09
CA ALA A 88 -0.52 12.69 -5.14
C ALA A 88 0.82 13.41 -4.88
N PHE A 89 1.95 12.71 -4.97
CA PHE A 89 3.23 13.19 -4.44
C PHE A 89 4.40 13.13 -5.45
N ASN A 90 4.16 12.85 -6.73
CA ASN A 90 5.24 12.80 -7.71
C ASN A 90 5.74 14.22 -8.09
N GLU A 91 6.96 14.51 -7.68
CA GLU A 91 7.66 15.77 -7.94
C GLU A 91 9.01 15.56 -8.66
N SER A 92 9.39 14.29 -8.93
CA SER A 92 10.74 13.95 -9.40
C SER A 92 10.95 14.05 -10.91
N GLY A 93 9.90 14.07 -11.70
CA GLY A 93 9.97 13.91 -13.15
C GLY A 93 10.21 12.47 -13.64
N VAL A 94 10.35 11.49 -12.75
CA VAL A 94 10.34 10.06 -13.09
C VAL A 94 8.94 9.68 -13.60
N ARG A 95 8.91 8.97 -14.72
CA ARG A 95 7.66 8.47 -15.30
C ARG A 95 7.31 7.12 -14.70
N PHE A 96 6.09 6.99 -14.20
CA PHE A 96 5.60 5.75 -13.61
C PHE A 96 4.67 5.00 -14.55
N HIS A 97 4.87 3.70 -14.63
CA HIS A 97 4.08 2.78 -15.45
C HIS A 97 3.64 1.61 -14.59
N TYR A 98 2.34 1.32 -14.62
CA TYR A 98 1.75 0.25 -13.81
C TYR A 98 1.28 -0.88 -14.71
N LEU A 99 1.88 -2.05 -14.53
CA LEU A 99 1.43 -3.28 -15.16
C LEU A 99 0.56 -4.05 -14.15
N ASP A 100 -0.68 -3.63 -14.05
CA ASP A 100 -1.71 -4.17 -13.16
C ASP A 100 -2.78 -5.00 -13.89
N HIS A 101 -2.43 -5.47 -15.09
CA HIS A 101 -3.25 -6.27 -15.99
C HIS A 101 -2.39 -7.25 -16.78
N VAL A 102 -3.01 -8.18 -17.47
CA VAL A 102 -2.33 -9.18 -18.34
C VAL A 102 -2.51 -8.94 -19.83
N GLU A 103 -3.01 -7.77 -20.21
CA GLU A 103 -3.27 -7.43 -21.61
C GLU A 103 -1.95 -7.31 -22.40
N PRO A 104 -1.77 -8.13 -23.48
CA PRO A 104 -0.50 -8.13 -24.22
C PRO A 104 -0.24 -6.82 -24.97
N GLU A 105 -1.27 -6.24 -25.61
CA GLU A 105 -1.10 -5.09 -26.48
C GLU A 105 -0.62 -3.82 -25.73
N PRO A 106 -1.23 -3.40 -24.60
CA PRO A 106 -0.71 -2.29 -23.81
C PRO A 106 0.71 -2.54 -23.31
N THR A 107 1.03 -3.77 -22.90
CA THR A 107 2.37 -4.16 -22.45
C THR A 107 3.41 -4.01 -23.57
N LEU A 108 3.11 -4.51 -24.77
CA LEU A 108 4.01 -4.39 -25.92
C LEU A 108 4.19 -2.93 -26.37
N ARG A 109 3.10 -2.14 -26.29
CA ARG A 109 3.15 -0.71 -26.58
C ARG A 109 4.06 0.01 -25.60
N LEU A 110 3.95 -0.27 -24.32
CA LEU A 110 4.82 0.28 -23.27
C LEU A 110 6.30 -0.06 -23.54
N LEU A 111 6.62 -1.31 -23.79
CA LEU A 111 8.00 -1.76 -24.08
C LEU A 111 8.64 -1.01 -25.27
N ARG A 112 7.86 -0.60 -26.28
CA ARG A 112 8.37 0.18 -27.42
C ARG A 112 8.71 1.62 -27.07
N THR A 113 8.17 2.17 -25.98
CA THR A 113 8.41 3.55 -25.54
C THR A 113 9.52 3.69 -24.54
N LEU A 114 9.91 2.60 -23.86
CA LEU A 114 10.91 2.60 -22.80
C LEU A 114 12.33 2.49 -23.34
N ASP A 115 13.27 3.24 -22.74
CA ASP A 115 14.70 2.98 -22.86
C ASP A 115 15.11 1.98 -21.75
N PRO A 116 15.52 0.76 -22.08
CA PRO A 116 15.90 -0.24 -21.09
C PRO A 116 17.01 0.23 -20.15
N ARG A 117 17.93 1.09 -20.62
CA ARG A 117 19.03 1.62 -19.80
C ARG A 117 18.61 2.62 -18.74
N LYS A 118 17.40 3.17 -18.86
CA LYS A 118 16.81 4.19 -17.98
C LYS A 118 15.58 3.69 -17.23
N THR A 119 15.26 2.43 -17.40
CA THR A 119 14.06 1.80 -16.81
C THR A 119 14.44 0.91 -15.65
N LEU A 120 13.79 1.12 -14.51
CA LEU A 120 13.79 0.22 -13.36
C LEU A 120 12.45 -0.50 -13.29
N VAL A 121 12.49 -1.81 -13.20
CA VAL A 121 11.30 -2.67 -13.03
C VAL A 121 11.23 -3.16 -11.59
N ASN A 122 10.08 -2.99 -10.95
CA ASN A 122 9.78 -3.53 -9.63
C ASN A 122 8.64 -4.54 -9.73
N ALA A 123 8.92 -5.82 -9.52
CA ALA A 123 7.92 -6.86 -9.43
C ALA A 123 7.44 -7.01 -7.98
N VAL A 124 6.15 -6.79 -7.76
CA VAL A 124 5.54 -6.72 -6.43
C VAL A 124 4.49 -7.80 -6.25
N SER A 125 4.76 -8.73 -5.36
CA SER A 125 3.80 -9.76 -4.95
C SER A 125 4.13 -10.26 -3.55
N LYS A 126 3.18 -10.14 -2.60
CA LYS A 126 3.39 -10.65 -1.24
C LYS A 126 3.60 -12.16 -1.23
N SER A 127 2.73 -12.94 -1.88
CA SER A 127 2.89 -14.40 -1.98
C SER A 127 4.05 -14.82 -2.87
N GLY A 128 4.47 -13.94 -3.77
CA GLY A 128 5.46 -14.24 -4.81
C GLY A 128 4.97 -15.18 -5.90
N SER A 129 3.69 -15.60 -5.87
CA SER A 129 3.11 -16.59 -6.78
C SER A 129 1.94 -16.05 -7.61
N THR A 130 1.66 -14.75 -7.56
CA THR A 130 0.59 -14.12 -8.34
C THR A 130 0.87 -14.29 -9.83
N ALA A 131 0.01 -15.04 -10.53
CA ALA A 131 0.23 -15.45 -11.92
C ALA A 131 0.42 -14.25 -12.86
N GLU A 132 -0.39 -13.23 -12.72
CA GLU A 132 -0.33 -12.00 -13.52
C GLU A 132 0.99 -11.26 -13.31
N THR A 133 1.46 -11.16 -12.07
CA THR A 133 2.76 -10.54 -11.75
C THR A 133 3.91 -11.35 -12.35
N LEU A 134 3.88 -12.67 -12.25
CA LEU A 134 4.91 -13.53 -12.82
C LEU A 134 4.91 -13.49 -14.35
N ALA A 135 3.75 -13.44 -14.99
CA ALA A 135 3.63 -13.30 -16.44
C ALA A 135 4.21 -11.95 -16.91
N GLY A 136 3.84 -10.84 -16.28
CA GLY A 136 4.41 -9.53 -16.57
C GLY A 136 5.92 -9.49 -16.35
N LEU A 137 6.39 -10.06 -15.24
CA LEU A 137 7.83 -10.18 -14.95
C LEU A 137 8.56 -10.95 -16.04
N ALA A 138 8.01 -12.08 -16.51
CA ALA A 138 8.66 -12.88 -17.57
C ALA A 138 8.85 -12.08 -18.87
N VAL A 139 7.87 -11.26 -19.24
CA VAL A 139 7.94 -10.39 -20.42
C VAL A 139 9.04 -9.34 -20.24
N PHE A 140 9.04 -8.62 -19.12
CA PHE A 140 10.05 -7.59 -18.86
C PHE A 140 11.45 -8.17 -18.66
N LEU A 141 11.57 -9.33 -18.01
CA LEU A 141 12.86 -10.02 -17.87
C LEU A 141 13.46 -10.39 -19.21
N LYS A 142 12.66 -10.95 -20.13
CA LYS A 142 13.11 -11.25 -21.51
C LYS A 142 13.57 -9.97 -22.22
N TRP A 143 12.82 -8.90 -22.10
CA TRP A 143 13.14 -7.61 -22.71
C TRP A 143 14.44 -7.02 -22.13
N LEU A 144 14.60 -6.98 -20.81
CA LEU A 144 15.82 -6.49 -20.16
C LEU A 144 17.05 -7.30 -20.58
N LYS A 145 16.96 -8.64 -20.54
CA LYS A 145 18.06 -9.52 -20.96
C LYS A 145 18.48 -9.32 -22.42
N ALA A 146 17.50 -9.14 -23.30
CA ALA A 146 17.76 -8.93 -24.72
C ALA A 146 18.49 -7.61 -25.01
N HIS A 147 18.26 -6.56 -24.23
CA HIS A 147 18.81 -5.24 -24.46
C HIS A 147 20.04 -4.91 -23.62
N LEU A 148 20.16 -5.49 -22.41
CA LEU A 148 21.19 -5.13 -21.44
C LEU A 148 22.22 -6.24 -21.19
N GLY A 149 22.02 -7.43 -21.77
CA GLY A 149 22.91 -8.56 -21.50
C GLY A 149 23.00 -8.83 -20.00
N GLU A 150 24.19 -8.96 -19.42
CA GLU A 150 24.39 -9.27 -18.00
C GLU A 150 24.00 -8.11 -17.05
N ASP A 151 23.90 -6.88 -17.53
CA ASP A 151 23.53 -5.71 -16.72
C ASP A 151 22.05 -5.67 -16.34
N TRP A 152 21.22 -6.57 -16.90
CA TRP A 152 19.78 -6.62 -16.64
C TRP A 152 19.42 -6.69 -15.16
N ARG A 153 20.29 -7.31 -14.33
CA ARG A 153 20.06 -7.47 -12.89
C ARG A 153 19.93 -6.14 -12.15
N ARG A 154 20.67 -5.15 -12.60
CA ARG A 154 20.64 -3.80 -12.04
C ARG A 154 19.30 -3.09 -12.30
N HIS A 155 18.56 -3.51 -13.31
CA HIS A 155 17.32 -2.90 -13.76
C HIS A 155 16.06 -3.61 -13.24
N LEU A 156 16.24 -4.61 -12.37
CA LEU A 156 15.15 -5.36 -11.78
C LEU A 156 15.29 -5.45 -10.26
N VAL A 157 14.26 -5.06 -9.57
CA VAL A 157 14.09 -5.22 -8.11
C VAL A 157 12.79 -5.96 -7.84
N VAL A 158 12.73 -6.68 -6.75
CA VAL A 158 11.51 -7.36 -6.32
C VAL A 158 11.06 -6.87 -4.94
N THR A 159 9.76 -6.85 -4.72
CA THR A 159 9.17 -6.53 -3.42
C THR A 159 8.20 -7.66 -3.07
N THR A 160 8.58 -8.49 -2.09
CA THR A 160 7.89 -9.76 -1.82
C THR A 160 8.07 -10.21 -0.37
N ASP A 161 7.58 -11.39 -0.03
CA ASP A 161 7.80 -12.00 1.28
C ASP A 161 9.29 -12.02 1.65
N PRO A 162 9.67 -11.82 2.93
CA PRO A 162 11.07 -11.78 3.35
C PRO A 162 11.82 -13.11 3.19
N LYS A 163 11.12 -14.25 3.18
CA LYS A 163 11.75 -15.57 3.25
C LYS A 163 11.21 -16.60 2.26
N GLU A 164 9.95 -16.48 1.86
CA GLU A 164 9.21 -17.55 1.18
C GLU A 164 8.69 -17.10 -0.18
N GLY A 165 8.34 -18.07 -1.01
CA GLY A 165 7.66 -17.88 -2.29
C GLY A 165 8.58 -17.86 -3.52
N PRO A 166 7.99 -18.11 -4.70
CA PRO A 166 8.74 -18.22 -5.95
C PRO A 166 9.51 -16.94 -6.31
N LEU A 167 8.94 -15.77 -6.05
CA LEU A 167 9.59 -14.50 -6.37
C LEU A 167 10.79 -14.24 -5.44
N ARG A 168 10.72 -14.65 -4.17
CA ARG A 168 11.86 -14.61 -3.25
C ARG A 168 12.98 -15.54 -3.72
N ALA A 169 12.65 -16.79 -4.00
CA ALA A 169 13.60 -17.78 -4.50
C ALA A 169 14.25 -17.33 -5.83
N PHE A 170 13.49 -16.71 -6.71
CA PHE A 170 14.01 -16.13 -7.96
C PHE A 170 15.01 -15.01 -7.66
N ALA A 171 14.67 -14.07 -6.76
CA ALA A 171 15.57 -12.97 -6.42
C ALA A 171 16.89 -13.45 -5.82
N GLU A 172 16.84 -14.43 -4.93
CA GLU A 172 18.04 -15.03 -4.32
C GLU A 172 18.91 -15.75 -5.35
N ARG A 173 18.30 -16.58 -6.19
CA ARG A 173 19.03 -17.30 -7.24
C ARG A 173 19.73 -16.36 -8.24
N GLU A 174 19.09 -15.27 -8.60
CA GLU A 174 19.62 -14.31 -9.58
C GLU A 174 20.47 -13.19 -8.93
N GLY A 175 20.57 -13.16 -7.61
CA GLY A 175 21.29 -12.10 -6.88
C GLY A 175 20.67 -10.71 -7.01
N LEU A 176 19.33 -10.64 -7.08
CA LEU A 176 18.60 -9.38 -7.21
C LEU A 176 18.40 -8.68 -5.87
N LYS A 177 18.34 -7.36 -5.91
CA LYS A 177 17.83 -6.59 -4.78
C LYS A 177 16.37 -6.96 -4.53
N ALA A 178 16.06 -7.28 -3.28
CA ALA A 178 14.71 -7.61 -2.86
C ALA A 178 14.33 -6.81 -1.60
N PHE A 179 13.15 -6.19 -1.62
CA PHE A 179 12.54 -5.56 -0.46
C PHE A 179 11.52 -6.49 0.17
N ALA A 180 11.46 -6.48 1.50
CA ALA A 180 10.59 -7.36 2.25
C ALA A 180 9.22 -6.72 2.52
N ILE A 181 8.14 -7.42 2.19
CA ILE A 181 6.79 -7.09 2.67
C ILE A 181 6.61 -7.83 3.99
N PRO A 182 6.41 -7.14 5.12
CA PRO A 182 6.25 -7.81 6.41
C PRO A 182 5.10 -8.83 6.39
N LYS A 183 5.31 -9.98 7.01
CA LYS A 183 4.37 -11.11 6.97
C LYS A 183 2.97 -10.74 7.48
N GLU A 184 2.93 -9.90 8.53
CA GLU A 184 1.70 -9.44 9.18
C GLU A 184 1.03 -8.22 8.49
N VAL A 185 1.45 -7.88 7.27
CA VAL A 185 0.88 -6.80 6.47
C VAL A 185 0.08 -7.36 5.31
N GLY A 186 -1.23 -7.16 5.34
CA GLY A 186 -2.12 -7.53 4.22
C GLY A 186 -1.88 -6.66 2.98
N GLY A 187 -2.12 -7.20 1.78
CA GLY A 187 -1.83 -6.50 0.51
C GLY A 187 -2.46 -5.11 0.43
N ARG A 188 -3.74 -4.97 0.80
CA ARG A 188 -4.44 -3.67 0.78
C ARG A 188 -4.03 -2.69 1.89
N PHE A 189 -3.20 -3.11 2.85
CA PHE A 189 -2.67 -2.29 3.93
C PHE A 189 -1.17 -2.00 3.78
N SER A 190 -0.58 -2.32 2.63
CA SER A 190 0.87 -2.32 2.41
C SER A 190 1.45 -1.01 1.88
N ALA A 191 0.63 0.04 1.73
CA ALA A 191 1.06 1.30 1.11
C ALA A 191 2.26 1.98 1.82
N LEU A 192 2.40 1.81 3.14
CA LEU A 192 3.52 2.33 3.93
C LEU A 192 4.64 1.28 4.16
N SER A 193 4.56 0.12 3.52
CA SER A 193 5.66 -0.83 3.40
C SER A 193 6.52 -0.49 2.17
N PRO A 194 7.57 -1.26 1.85
CA PRO A 194 8.32 -1.08 0.62
C PRO A 194 7.48 -1.08 -0.65
N VAL A 195 6.28 -1.69 -0.62
CA VAL A 195 5.32 -1.68 -1.73
C VAL A 195 5.02 -0.26 -2.20
N GLY A 196 4.78 0.68 -1.28
CA GLY A 196 4.53 2.07 -1.60
C GLY A 196 5.74 2.98 -1.40
N LEU A 197 6.56 2.75 -0.37
CA LEU A 197 7.69 3.62 -0.07
C LEU A 197 8.77 3.60 -1.16
N LEU A 198 9.01 2.45 -1.80
CA LEU A 198 10.01 2.36 -2.87
C LEU A 198 9.62 3.22 -4.09
N PRO A 199 8.45 3.04 -4.71
CA PRO A 199 8.05 3.94 -5.80
C PRO A 199 7.98 5.41 -5.36
N LEU A 200 7.52 5.72 -4.15
CA LEU A 200 7.47 7.09 -3.64
C LEU A 200 8.86 7.73 -3.48
N ALA A 201 9.88 6.98 -3.11
CA ALA A 201 11.26 7.48 -3.09
C ALA A 201 11.71 7.91 -4.49
N PHE A 202 11.34 7.16 -5.54
CA PHE A 202 11.61 7.53 -6.93
C PHE A 202 10.72 8.69 -7.40
N ALA A 203 9.53 8.83 -6.86
CA ALA A 203 8.66 9.97 -7.11
C ALA A 203 9.13 11.28 -6.45
N GLY A 204 10.16 11.23 -5.61
CA GLY A 204 10.68 12.42 -4.91
C GLY A 204 9.82 12.87 -3.74
N ALA A 205 8.91 12.02 -3.26
CA ALA A 205 8.04 12.33 -2.13
C ALA A 205 8.82 12.53 -0.82
N ASP A 206 8.36 13.43 0.03
CA ASP A 206 8.86 13.57 1.40
C ASP A 206 8.35 12.42 2.27
N LEU A 207 9.14 11.34 2.31
CA LEU A 207 8.80 10.13 3.05
C LEU A 207 8.78 10.37 4.57
N ASP A 208 9.56 11.30 5.09
CA ASP A 208 9.54 11.63 6.52
C ASP A 208 8.23 12.31 6.90
N ALA A 209 7.79 13.28 6.12
CA ALA A 209 6.52 13.95 6.33
C ALA A 209 5.34 12.96 6.21
N LEU A 210 5.38 12.06 5.23
CA LEU A 210 4.36 11.02 5.05
C LEU A 210 4.27 10.11 6.28
N LEU A 211 5.40 9.56 6.72
CA LEU A 211 5.43 8.65 7.87
C LEU A 211 5.13 9.37 9.19
N MET A 212 5.54 10.62 9.34
CA MET A 212 5.17 11.45 10.48
C MET A 212 3.64 11.67 10.54
N GLY A 213 3.00 11.94 9.41
CA GLY A 213 1.55 12.03 9.31
C GLY A 213 0.86 10.72 9.69
N ALA A 214 1.39 9.59 9.24
CA ALA A 214 0.88 8.26 9.56
C ALA A 214 1.04 7.91 11.07
N ARG A 215 2.19 8.24 11.69
CA ARG A 215 2.39 8.10 13.15
C ARG A 215 1.35 8.90 13.92
N LYS A 216 1.16 10.15 13.55
CA LYS A 216 0.17 11.04 14.19
C LYS A 216 -1.26 10.52 14.03
N ALA A 217 -1.59 9.93 12.87
CA ALA A 217 -2.87 9.27 12.66
C ALA A 217 -3.04 8.04 13.55
N ASN A 218 -2.00 7.23 13.72
CA ASN A 218 -2.00 6.08 14.63
C ASN A 218 -2.21 6.50 16.09
N GLU A 219 -1.52 7.51 16.56
CA GLU A 219 -1.71 8.04 17.93
C GLU A 219 -3.18 8.38 18.18
N THR A 220 -3.81 9.09 17.24
CA THR A 220 -5.23 9.45 17.34
C THR A 220 -6.14 8.23 17.21
N ALA A 221 -5.81 7.29 16.31
CA ALA A 221 -6.64 6.11 16.06
C ALA A 221 -6.65 5.14 17.26
N LEU A 222 -5.50 5.02 17.94
CA LEU A 222 -5.32 4.11 19.07
C LEU A 222 -5.67 4.76 20.43
N ALA A 223 -5.96 6.04 20.44
CA ALA A 223 -6.40 6.78 21.61
C ALA A 223 -7.77 6.28 22.13
N PRO A 224 -8.15 6.58 23.38
CA PRO A 224 -9.48 6.33 23.89
C PRO A 224 -10.59 6.92 23.01
N LEU A 225 -11.80 6.42 23.14
CA LEU A 225 -12.95 6.77 22.28
C LEU A 225 -13.17 8.29 22.14
N GLU A 226 -12.98 9.04 23.22
CA GLU A 226 -13.18 10.50 23.27
C GLU A 226 -12.25 11.24 22.30
N GLU A 227 -11.08 10.70 22.03
CA GLU A 227 -10.05 11.29 21.17
C GLU A 227 -9.97 10.58 19.81
N SER A 228 -10.44 9.33 19.73
CA SER A 228 -10.34 8.51 18.54
C SER A 228 -11.36 8.88 17.46
N LEU A 229 -10.90 9.59 16.43
CA LEU A 229 -11.70 9.89 15.26
C LEU A 229 -12.14 8.61 14.50
N PRO A 230 -11.29 7.60 14.25
CA PRO A 230 -11.69 6.36 13.60
C PRO A 230 -12.78 5.58 14.36
N LEU A 231 -12.70 5.49 15.70
CA LEU A 231 -13.72 4.80 16.48
C LEU A 231 -15.07 5.52 16.39
N LYS A 232 -15.10 6.85 16.48
CA LYS A 232 -16.31 7.65 16.28
C LYS A 232 -16.87 7.47 14.87
N THR A 233 -16.00 7.47 13.86
CA THR A 233 -16.38 7.28 12.46
C THR A 233 -16.97 5.89 12.21
N ALA A 234 -16.54 4.87 12.94
CA ALA A 234 -17.08 3.51 12.84
C ALA A 234 -18.58 3.42 13.14
N LEU A 235 -19.16 4.35 13.90
CA LEU A 235 -20.59 4.43 14.13
C LEU A 235 -21.39 5.06 12.97
N LEU A 236 -20.74 5.84 12.12
CA LEU A 236 -21.46 6.61 11.08
C LEU A 236 -22.15 5.70 10.09
N LEU A 237 -21.47 4.66 9.62
CA LEU A 237 -22.00 3.78 8.59
C LEU A 237 -23.22 2.96 9.07
N PRO A 238 -23.18 2.30 10.24
CA PRO A 238 -24.36 1.65 10.80
C PRO A 238 -25.53 2.58 11.06
N LEU A 239 -25.26 3.77 11.60
CA LEU A 239 -26.30 4.79 11.83
C LEU A 239 -26.95 5.26 10.54
N HIS A 240 -26.15 5.56 9.53
CA HIS A 240 -26.65 5.98 8.24
C HIS A 240 -27.53 4.90 7.58
N ARG A 241 -27.10 3.65 7.62
CA ARG A 241 -27.90 2.51 7.14
C ARG A 241 -29.20 2.35 7.91
N HIS A 242 -29.18 2.54 9.22
CA HIS A 242 -30.36 2.47 10.04
C HIS A 242 -31.38 3.57 9.66
N HIS A 243 -30.94 4.80 9.52
CA HIS A 243 -31.75 5.91 9.06
C HIS A 243 -32.34 5.71 7.66
N LEU A 244 -31.58 5.19 6.73
CA LEU A 244 -32.07 4.88 5.39
C LEU A 244 -33.15 3.79 5.42
N ARG A 245 -33.00 2.74 6.25
CA ARG A 245 -34.01 1.69 6.42
C ARG A 245 -35.29 2.21 7.05
N LEU A 246 -35.21 3.07 8.05
CA LEU A 246 -36.37 3.71 8.64
C LEU A 246 -37.11 4.56 7.59
N LYS A 247 -36.42 5.42 6.85
CA LYS A 247 -37.02 6.23 5.80
C LYS A 247 -37.64 5.39 4.67
N ALA A 248 -37.04 4.27 4.32
CA ALA A 248 -37.60 3.35 3.33
C ALA A 248 -38.87 2.68 3.84
N ARG A 249 -38.92 2.28 5.12
CA ARG A 249 -40.13 1.74 5.78
C ARG A 249 -41.25 2.75 5.79
N ASP A 250 -41.00 3.99 6.20
CA ASP A 250 -41.98 5.06 6.25
C ASP A 250 -42.57 5.39 4.88
N ARG A 251 -41.88 5.11 3.79
CA ARG A 251 -42.36 5.29 2.41
C ARG A 251 -42.96 4.03 1.80
N GLY A 252 -43.17 2.97 2.59
CA GLY A 252 -43.70 1.69 2.10
C GLY A 252 -42.78 0.95 1.14
N GLN A 253 -41.50 1.33 1.06
CA GLN A 253 -40.49 0.66 0.24
C GLN A 253 -39.78 -0.40 1.08
N VAL A 254 -39.97 -1.67 0.72
CA VAL A 254 -39.16 -2.78 1.25
C VAL A 254 -37.96 -2.89 0.34
N LEU A 255 -36.77 -2.61 0.88
CA LEU A 255 -35.50 -2.95 0.26
C LEU A 255 -35.09 -4.37 0.65
#